data_c59fb8e4eeedcce4e9d96823d102e13a
#
_entry.id   c59fb8e4eeedcce4e9d96823d102e13a
#
_cell.length_a   1.000
_cell.length_b   1.000
_cell.length_c   1.000
_cell.angle_alpha   90.00
_cell.angle_beta   90.00
_cell.angle_gamma   90.00
#
_symmetry.space_group_name_H-M   'P 1'
#
loop_
_entity.id
_entity.type
_entity.pdbx_description
1 polymer ?
#
loop_
_entity_poly.entity_id
_entity_poly.type
_entity_poly.pdbx_seq_one_letter_code
_entity_poly.pdbx_strand_id
1 'polypeptide(L)'
;MTSEIVILITELRNKQRITLPAGAYRFGRSAQCEYVLRRNSVGDHQFTVSYEKDGWVVTDGASDYRTWYNNRYLEPGESSVLQAGDVIGLNTDGNSDTQEITFRVEEITAVQGDGMTPVKEQTTEAVLREVDIRRKKRVLIGRGDDCDIKLVSDRVSRHHCEVLYKDGHYELHDLGSTNGTYLDGV
;
A
#
# COMPACT_ATOMS: atom_id res chain seq x y z
N MET A 1 -22.85 9.69 -4.35
CA MET A 1 -21.71 9.42 -3.44
C MET A 1 -20.45 9.61 -4.25
N THR A 2 -19.63 10.57 -3.92
CA THR A 2 -18.31 10.76 -4.55
C THR A 2 -17.27 10.22 -3.58
N SER A 3 -16.50 9.24 -4.01
CA SER A 3 -15.35 8.70 -3.27
C SER A 3 -14.09 9.05 -4.03
N GLU A 4 -13.01 9.27 -3.31
CA GLU A 4 -11.69 9.50 -3.90
C GLU A 4 -10.68 8.57 -3.27
N ILE A 5 -9.70 8.14 -4.05
CA ILE A 5 -8.55 7.38 -3.58
C ILE A 5 -7.26 8.15 -3.89
N VAL A 6 -6.37 8.22 -2.93
CA VAL A 6 -5.05 8.83 -3.08
C VAL A 6 -4.01 7.72 -3.15
N ILE A 7 -3.23 7.71 -4.22
CA ILE A 7 -2.20 6.70 -4.46
C ILE A 7 -0.84 7.40 -4.63
N LEU A 8 0.16 6.94 -3.86
CA LEU A 8 1.56 7.29 -4.06
C LEU A 8 2.21 6.25 -4.98
N ILE A 9 2.60 6.69 -6.17
CA ILE A 9 3.34 5.87 -7.12
C ILE A 9 4.83 6.10 -6.87
N THR A 10 5.58 5.03 -6.64
CA THR A 10 7.04 5.07 -6.48
C THR A 10 7.67 4.23 -7.58
N GLU A 11 8.51 4.85 -8.39
CA GLU A 11 9.30 4.22 -9.45
C GLU A 11 10.76 4.68 -9.31
N LEU A 12 11.65 3.77 -8.91
CA LEU A 12 13.05 4.08 -8.60
C LEU A 12 13.17 5.22 -7.58
N ARG A 13 13.66 6.40 -8.03
CA ARG A 13 13.80 7.60 -7.18
C ARG A 13 12.66 8.61 -7.40
N ASN A 14 11.74 8.32 -8.32
CA ASN A 14 10.62 9.20 -8.63
C ASN A 14 9.40 8.81 -7.79
N LYS A 15 8.78 9.81 -7.16
CA LYS A 15 7.53 9.64 -6.40
C LYS A 15 6.49 10.59 -6.97
N GLN A 16 5.34 10.05 -7.31
CA GLN A 16 4.20 10.80 -7.82
C GLN A 16 2.96 10.47 -7.00
N ARG A 17 2.29 11.47 -6.49
CA ARG A 17 1.00 11.33 -5.81
C ARG A 17 -0.11 11.63 -6.80
N ILE A 18 -1.09 10.74 -6.89
CA ILE A 18 -2.28 10.92 -7.72
C ILE A 18 -3.54 10.81 -6.85
N THR A 19 -4.56 11.59 -7.21
CA THR A 19 -5.89 11.49 -6.61
C THR A 19 -6.86 11.08 -7.70
N LEU A 20 -7.61 10.00 -7.48
CA LEU A 20 -8.57 9.45 -8.42
C LEU A 20 -9.98 9.62 -7.85
N PRO A 21 -10.86 10.41 -8.47
CA PRO A 21 -12.28 10.41 -8.13
C PRO A 21 -12.93 9.06 -8.48
N ALA A 22 -14.11 8.79 -7.92
CA ALA A 22 -14.84 7.55 -8.21
C ALA A 22 -14.96 7.29 -9.72
N GLY A 23 -14.46 6.16 -10.15
CA GLY A 23 -14.36 5.78 -11.57
C GLY A 23 -13.61 4.47 -11.75
N ALA A 24 -13.19 4.19 -12.98
CA ALA A 24 -12.33 3.05 -13.31
C ALA A 24 -11.11 3.54 -14.08
N TYR A 25 -9.94 3.12 -13.64
CA TYR A 25 -8.65 3.59 -14.14
C TYR A 25 -7.75 2.40 -14.46
N ARG A 26 -7.39 2.26 -15.72
CA ARG A 26 -6.50 1.21 -16.20
C ARG A 26 -5.06 1.68 -16.12
N PHE A 27 -4.23 0.80 -15.64
CA PHE A 27 -2.78 0.95 -15.57
C PHE A 27 -2.14 -0.10 -16.48
N GLY A 28 -1.24 0.31 -17.35
CA GLY A 28 -0.58 -0.60 -18.27
C GLY A 28 0.27 0.11 -19.31
N ARG A 29 0.86 -0.66 -20.22
CA ARG A 29 1.76 -0.13 -21.25
C ARG A 29 1.00 0.52 -22.42
N SER A 30 -0.24 0.09 -22.68
CA SER A 30 -1.05 0.60 -23.78
C SER A 30 -1.35 2.09 -23.62
N ALA A 31 -1.32 2.82 -24.74
CA ALA A 31 -1.76 4.21 -24.79
C ALA A 31 -3.27 4.38 -24.53
N GLN A 32 -4.04 3.28 -24.46
CA GLN A 32 -5.45 3.28 -24.10
C GLN A 32 -5.70 3.25 -22.60
N CYS A 33 -4.64 3.06 -21.78
CA CYS A 33 -4.73 3.14 -20.33
C CYS A 33 -4.76 4.61 -19.88
N GLU A 34 -5.50 4.90 -18.84
CA GLU A 34 -5.54 6.22 -18.18
C GLU A 34 -4.16 6.54 -17.58
N TYR A 35 -3.44 5.50 -17.12
CA TYR A 35 -2.07 5.60 -16.60
C TYR A 35 -1.11 4.72 -17.39
N VAL A 36 -0.33 5.34 -18.27
CA VAL A 36 0.60 4.63 -19.16
C VAL A 36 1.93 4.39 -18.45
N LEU A 37 2.24 3.12 -18.24
CA LEU A 37 3.49 2.64 -17.64
C LEU A 37 4.44 2.19 -18.77
N ARG A 38 5.42 3.02 -19.11
CA ARG A 38 6.33 2.79 -20.26
C ARG A 38 7.45 1.80 -19.93
N ARG A 39 7.10 0.56 -19.66
CA ARG A 39 8.03 -0.54 -19.37
C ARG A 39 7.68 -1.77 -20.21
N ASN A 40 8.70 -2.44 -20.74
CA ASN A 40 8.52 -3.63 -21.60
C ASN A 40 7.97 -4.83 -20.82
N SER A 41 8.21 -4.88 -19.53
CA SER A 41 7.79 -5.92 -18.59
C SER A 41 6.46 -5.61 -17.87
N VAL A 42 5.69 -4.67 -18.42
CA VAL A 42 4.33 -4.36 -17.98
C VAL A 42 3.36 -4.74 -19.08
N GLY A 43 2.26 -5.40 -18.73
CA GLY A 43 1.20 -5.76 -19.68
C GLY A 43 0.55 -4.54 -20.33
N ASP A 44 -0.01 -4.73 -21.52
CA ASP A 44 -0.76 -3.66 -22.21
C ASP A 44 -1.88 -3.12 -21.32
N HIS A 45 -2.58 -4.02 -20.63
CA HIS A 45 -3.47 -3.74 -19.52
C HIS A 45 -2.98 -4.57 -18.33
N GLN A 46 -2.32 -3.91 -17.37
CA GLN A 46 -1.70 -4.60 -16.24
C GLN A 46 -2.67 -4.81 -15.09
N PHE A 47 -3.36 -3.77 -14.65
CA PHE A 47 -4.41 -3.82 -13.64
C PHE A 47 -5.36 -2.63 -13.78
N THR A 48 -6.51 -2.76 -13.15
CA THR A 48 -7.50 -1.66 -13.02
C THR A 48 -7.70 -1.32 -11.55
N VAL A 49 -7.80 -0.04 -11.23
CA VAL A 49 -8.34 0.45 -9.96
C VAL A 49 -9.71 1.03 -10.23
N SER A 50 -10.75 0.50 -9.61
CA SER A 50 -12.14 0.92 -9.82
C SER A 50 -12.90 1.14 -8.52
N TYR A 51 -13.85 2.07 -8.56
CA TYR A 51 -14.80 2.27 -7.46
C TYR A 51 -16.08 1.48 -7.73
N GLU A 52 -16.39 0.54 -6.86
CA GLU A 52 -17.53 -0.37 -6.96
C GLU A 52 -18.47 -0.21 -5.75
N LYS A 53 -19.50 -1.06 -5.65
CA LYS A 53 -20.50 -0.97 -4.57
C LYS A 53 -19.91 -1.06 -3.17
N ASP A 54 -18.87 -1.88 -3.01
CA ASP A 54 -18.23 -2.19 -1.73
C ASP A 54 -16.94 -1.39 -1.49
N GLY A 55 -16.64 -0.42 -2.35
CA GLY A 55 -15.48 0.45 -2.23
C GLY A 55 -14.52 0.40 -3.41
N TRP A 56 -13.28 0.80 -3.20
CA TRP A 56 -12.24 0.74 -4.21
C TRP A 56 -11.68 -0.68 -4.35
N VAL A 57 -11.47 -1.10 -5.58
CA VAL A 57 -11.05 -2.46 -5.94
C VAL A 57 -9.87 -2.38 -6.89
N VAL A 58 -8.86 -3.24 -6.69
CA VAL A 58 -7.86 -3.54 -7.70
C VAL A 58 -8.23 -4.86 -8.38
N THR A 59 -8.15 -4.89 -9.72
CA THR A 59 -8.38 -6.09 -10.53
C THR A 59 -7.18 -6.32 -11.43
N ASP A 60 -6.61 -7.53 -11.40
CA ASP A 60 -5.52 -7.91 -12.31
C ASP A 60 -6.01 -7.92 -13.76
N GLY A 61 -5.20 -7.42 -14.69
CA GLY A 61 -5.56 -7.28 -16.10
C GLY A 61 -5.45 -8.57 -16.93
N ALA A 62 -5.18 -9.70 -16.29
CA ALA A 62 -4.95 -11.00 -16.93
C ALA A 62 -3.87 -10.95 -18.03
N SER A 63 -2.85 -10.13 -17.83
CA SER A 63 -1.69 -10.04 -18.72
C SER A 63 -0.67 -11.16 -18.42
N ASP A 64 0.33 -11.32 -19.29
CA ASP A 64 1.45 -12.25 -19.05
C ASP A 64 2.31 -11.86 -17.85
N TYR A 65 2.15 -10.62 -17.35
CA TYR A 65 2.87 -10.06 -16.21
C TYR A 65 1.94 -10.00 -15.00
N ARG A 66 2.41 -10.53 -13.86
CA ARG A 66 1.60 -10.66 -12.65
C ARG A 66 1.56 -9.36 -11.86
N THR A 67 0.41 -9.05 -11.29
CA THR A 67 0.22 -7.93 -10.36
C THR A 67 0.40 -8.43 -8.93
N TRP A 68 1.36 -7.83 -8.21
CA TRP A 68 1.57 -8.12 -6.80
C TRP A 68 0.66 -7.23 -5.93
N TYR A 69 0.04 -7.81 -4.92
CA TYR A 69 -0.82 -7.11 -3.98
C TYR A 69 -0.49 -7.51 -2.55
N ASN A 70 -0.01 -6.53 -1.77
CA ASN A 70 0.51 -6.71 -0.41
C ASN A 70 1.61 -7.79 -0.35
N ASN A 71 1.27 -9.04 -0.09
CA ASN A 71 2.22 -10.15 0.15
C ASN A 71 2.03 -11.31 -0.83
N ARG A 72 1.27 -11.17 -1.90
CA ARG A 72 1.05 -12.22 -2.89
C ARG A 72 0.80 -11.66 -4.28
N TYR A 73 0.92 -12.48 -5.27
CA TYR A 73 0.44 -12.17 -6.61
C TYR A 73 -1.06 -12.43 -6.72
N LEU A 74 -1.76 -11.55 -7.42
CA LEU A 74 -3.13 -11.80 -7.85
C LEU A 74 -3.14 -12.88 -8.94
N GLU A 75 -4.18 -13.70 -8.95
CA GLU A 75 -4.45 -14.57 -10.09
C GLU A 75 -4.97 -13.73 -11.29
N PRO A 76 -4.83 -14.23 -12.54
CA PRO A 76 -5.31 -13.52 -13.71
C PRO A 76 -6.79 -13.16 -13.61
N GLY A 77 -7.10 -11.87 -13.65
CA GLY A 77 -8.46 -11.33 -13.50
C GLY A 77 -9.00 -11.31 -12.08
N GLU A 78 -8.20 -11.69 -11.09
CA GLU A 78 -8.62 -11.62 -9.68
C GLU A 78 -8.77 -10.17 -9.22
N SER A 79 -9.78 -9.94 -8.36
CA SER A 79 -10.06 -8.65 -7.73
C SER A 79 -9.84 -8.69 -6.23
N SER A 80 -9.40 -7.58 -5.66
CA SER A 80 -9.25 -7.39 -4.22
C SER A 80 -9.69 -5.99 -3.81
N VAL A 81 -10.38 -5.87 -2.66
CA VAL A 81 -10.82 -4.59 -2.12
C VAL A 81 -9.60 -3.85 -1.55
N LEU A 82 -9.45 -2.58 -1.93
CA LEU A 82 -8.37 -1.71 -1.50
C LEU A 82 -8.69 -1.04 -0.17
N GLN A 83 -7.67 -0.95 0.67
CA GLN A 83 -7.69 -0.22 1.93
C GLN A 83 -6.50 0.75 1.99
N ALA A 84 -6.62 1.79 2.83
CA ALA A 84 -5.48 2.66 3.09
C ALA A 84 -4.30 1.86 3.68
N GLY A 85 -3.11 2.08 3.15
CA GLY A 85 -1.90 1.33 3.48
C GLY A 85 -1.59 0.16 2.53
N ASP A 86 -2.54 -0.26 1.70
CA ASP A 86 -2.30 -1.33 0.72
C ASP A 86 -1.28 -0.94 -0.34
N VAL A 87 -0.56 -1.92 -0.84
CA VAL A 87 0.47 -1.75 -1.86
C VAL A 87 0.23 -2.69 -3.03
N ILE A 88 0.14 -2.10 -4.23
CA ILE A 88 0.17 -2.83 -5.49
C ILE A 88 1.59 -2.71 -6.03
N GLY A 89 2.20 -3.80 -6.45
CA GLY A 89 3.56 -3.83 -6.97
C GLY A 89 3.66 -4.46 -8.33
N LEU A 90 4.59 -3.94 -9.14
CA LEU A 90 4.95 -4.52 -10.42
C LEU A 90 6.43 -4.86 -10.40
N ASN A 91 6.73 -6.08 -10.79
CA ASN A 91 8.08 -6.56 -10.99
C ASN A 91 8.42 -6.43 -12.47
N THR A 92 9.44 -5.65 -12.80
CA THR A 92 9.78 -5.33 -14.16
C THR A 92 10.98 -6.12 -14.70
N ASP A 93 11.67 -6.90 -13.87
CA ASP A 93 12.86 -7.68 -14.24
C ASP A 93 12.64 -9.20 -14.27
N GLY A 94 11.43 -9.66 -13.91
CA GLY A 94 11.09 -11.08 -13.83
C GLY A 94 11.70 -11.79 -12.61
N ASN A 95 12.39 -11.07 -11.75
CA ASN A 95 12.89 -11.59 -10.48
C ASN A 95 11.86 -11.35 -9.39
N SER A 96 11.37 -12.39 -8.74
CA SER A 96 10.20 -12.37 -7.87
C SER A 96 10.32 -11.51 -6.60
N ASP A 97 11.51 -11.01 -6.28
CA ASP A 97 11.78 -10.44 -4.97
C ASP A 97 11.84 -8.90 -4.95
N THR A 98 11.87 -8.22 -6.10
CA THR A 98 11.95 -6.76 -6.16
C THR A 98 10.77 -6.15 -6.92
N GLN A 99 10.02 -5.26 -6.24
CA GLN A 99 8.96 -4.46 -6.85
C GLN A 99 9.55 -3.13 -7.32
N GLU A 100 9.73 -2.97 -8.64
CA GLU A 100 10.34 -1.74 -9.19
C GLU A 100 9.36 -0.56 -9.26
N ILE A 101 8.06 -0.85 -9.41
CA ILE A 101 7.01 0.16 -9.37
C ILE A 101 6.03 -0.25 -8.28
N THR A 102 5.81 0.63 -7.32
CA THR A 102 4.82 0.43 -6.26
C THR A 102 3.77 1.54 -6.27
N PHE A 103 2.54 1.14 -5.99
CA PHE A 103 1.37 2.00 -5.86
C PHE A 103 0.83 1.81 -4.45
N ARG A 104 1.16 2.72 -3.55
CA ARG A 104 0.67 2.68 -2.18
C ARG A 104 -0.62 3.47 -2.07
N VAL A 105 -1.67 2.87 -1.57
CA VAL A 105 -2.90 3.55 -1.21
C VAL A 105 -2.65 4.38 0.06
N GLU A 106 -2.64 5.70 -0.05
CA GLU A 106 -2.43 6.59 1.10
C GLU A 106 -3.75 6.90 1.81
N GLU A 107 -4.81 7.17 1.05
CA GLU A 107 -6.09 7.60 1.61
C GLU A 107 -7.25 7.14 0.73
N ILE A 108 -8.36 6.79 1.35
CA ILE A 108 -9.66 6.56 0.70
C ILE A 108 -10.68 7.43 1.42
N THR A 109 -11.27 8.40 0.71
CA THR A 109 -12.31 9.28 1.25
C THR A 109 -13.67 8.94 0.65
N ALA A 110 -14.70 8.85 1.49
CA ALA A 110 -16.08 8.77 1.06
C ALA A 110 -16.76 10.12 1.31
N VAL A 111 -17.17 10.81 0.25
CA VAL A 111 -17.95 12.06 0.37
C VAL A 111 -19.42 11.70 0.38
N GLN A 112 -20.06 11.79 1.55
CA GLN A 112 -21.52 11.70 1.69
C GLN A 112 -22.13 13.03 1.27
N GLY A 113 -23.05 12.99 0.30
CA GLY A 113 -23.95 14.10 0.00
C GLY A 113 -25.01 14.23 1.10
N ASP A 114 -25.13 15.44 1.61
CA ASP A 114 -26.18 15.98 2.50
C ASP A 114 -26.51 15.26 3.82
N GLY A 115 -26.04 15.87 4.88
CA GLY A 115 -26.77 16.02 6.13
C GLY A 115 -26.79 14.81 7.05
N MET A 116 -25.62 14.39 7.52
CA MET A 116 -25.48 13.86 8.88
C MET A 116 -24.00 13.87 9.27
N THR A 117 -23.75 14.28 10.49
CA THR A 117 -22.44 14.31 11.17
C THR A 117 -21.50 13.22 10.71
N PRO A 118 -20.20 13.54 10.50
CA PRO A 118 -19.22 12.53 10.14
C PRO A 118 -19.17 11.50 11.27
N VAL A 119 -19.62 10.27 10.97
CA VAL A 119 -19.10 9.13 11.72
C VAL A 119 -17.61 9.18 11.44
N LYS A 120 -16.84 9.53 12.45
CA LYS A 120 -15.42 9.33 12.46
C LYS A 120 -15.20 7.82 12.37
N GLU A 121 -15.26 7.26 11.17
CA GLU A 121 -14.38 6.14 10.88
C GLU A 121 -12.99 6.69 11.13
N GLN A 122 -12.36 6.16 12.13
CA GLN A 122 -11.01 6.49 12.49
C GLN A 122 -10.15 6.13 11.27
N THR A 123 -10.02 7.08 10.38
CA THR A 123 -8.84 7.15 9.52
C THR A 123 -7.71 7.07 10.51
N THR A 124 -7.08 5.93 10.57
CA THR A 124 -5.83 5.81 11.31
C THR A 124 -4.87 6.69 10.54
N GLU A 125 -4.91 8.01 10.82
CA GLU A 125 -3.69 8.77 10.72
C GLU A 125 -2.70 7.96 11.55
N ALA A 126 -1.91 7.15 10.86
CA ALA A 126 -0.58 6.86 11.32
C ALA A 126 0.07 8.24 11.40
N VAL A 127 -0.22 8.96 12.48
CA VAL A 127 0.60 10.07 12.90
C VAL A 127 1.98 9.45 12.93
N LEU A 128 2.77 9.73 11.90
CA LEU A 128 4.20 9.53 11.91
C LEU A 128 4.68 10.38 13.10
N ARG A 129 4.53 9.84 14.28
CA ARG A 129 5.26 10.35 15.43
C ARG A 129 6.69 10.05 15.07
N GLU A 130 7.40 11.11 14.73
CA GLU A 130 8.84 11.08 14.61
C GLU A 130 9.37 10.66 15.99
N VAL A 131 9.52 9.35 16.17
CA VAL A 131 10.08 8.80 17.40
C VAL A 131 11.58 8.92 17.23
N ASP A 132 12.21 9.78 18.02
CA ASP A 132 13.67 9.91 18.03
C ASP A 132 14.27 8.61 18.61
N ILE A 133 14.48 7.63 17.74
CA ILE A 133 15.06 6.32 18.06
C ILE A 133 16.45 6.44 18.69
N ARG A 134 17.19 7.52 18.39
CA ARG A 134 18.53 7.76 18.97
C ARG A 134 18.48 7.88 20.51
N ARG A 135 17.36 8.41 21.02
CA ARG A 135 17.15 8.52 22.49
C ARG A 135 16.61 7.24 23.11
N LYS A 136 15.86 6.46 22.34
CA LYS A 136 15.17 5.25 22.81
C LYS A 136 15.87 4.00 22.34
N LYS A 137 17.05 3.82 22.11
CA LYS A 137 17.80 2.60 21.70
C LYS A 137 16.98 1.39 21.19
N ARG A 138 15.67 1.33 21.50
CA ARG A 138 14.69 0.33 21.08
C ARG A 138 13.31 0.99 20.91
N VAL A 139 12.65 0.71 19.79
CA VAL A 139 11.27 1.13 19.51
C VAL A 139 10.46 -0.09 19.11
N LEU A 140 9.43 -0.40 19.90
CA LEU A 140 8.49 -1.49 19.65
C LEU A 140 7.33 -1.00 18.79
N ILE A 141 7.03 -1.74 17.72
CA ILE A 141 5.98 -1.41 16.75
C ILE A 141 4.95 -2.55 16.71
N GLY A 142 3.68 -2.21 16.77
CA GLY A 142 2.61 -3.20 16.73
C GLY A 142 1.24 -2.58 17.02
N ARG A 143 0.20 -3.42 17.10
CA ARG A 143 -1.15 -2.97 17.48
C ARG A 143 -1.41 -2.98 18.99
N GLY A 144 -0.50 -3.47 19.80
CA GLY A 144 -0.61 -3.50 21.26
C GLY A 144 -0.57 -2.11 21.87
N ASP A 145 -1.26 -1.93 23.00
CA ASP A 145 -1.28 -0.65 23.74
C ASP A 145 0.06 -0.30 24.37
N ASP A 146 0.91 -1.28 24.53
CA ASP A 146 2.28 -1.18 25.08
C ASP A 146 3.35 -0.92 24.03
N CYS A 147 2.97 -0.80 22.74
CA CYS A 147 3.90 -0.45 21.67
C CYS A 147 4.24 1.04 21.68
N ASP A 148 5.50 1.37 21.40
CA ASP A 148 5.97 2.75 21.21
C ASP A 148 5.33 3.41 19.99
N ILE A 149 5.17 2.63 18.91
CA ILE A 149 4.42 3.00 17.71
C ILE A 149 3.24 2.03 17.61
N LYS A 150 2.05 2.54 17.86
CA LYS A 150 0.82 1.75 17.74
C LYS A 150 0.26 1.87 16.34
N LEU A 151 0.15 0.73 15.65
CA LEU A 151 -0.49 0.60 14.34
C LEU A 151 -1.84 -0.10 14.50
N VAL A 152 -2.94 0.62 14.25
CA VAL A 152 -4.30 0.09 14.40
C VAL A 152 -4.69 -0.61 13.10
N SER A 153 -4.34 -1.90 12.99
CA SER A 153 -4.70 -2.74 11.85
C SER A 153 -4.76 -4.20 12.29
N ASP A 154 -5.75 -4.95 11.82
CA ASP A 154 -5.89 -6.38 12.08
C ASP A 154 -4.76 -7.21 11.44
N ARG A 155 -4.07 -6.65 10.46
CA ARG A 155 -2.92 -7.26 9.80
C ARG A 155 -1.62 -7.11 10.59
N VAL A 156 -1.61 -6.23 11.61
CA VAL A 156 -0.44 -6.00 12.46
C VAL A 156 -0.57 -6.80 13.74
N SER A 157 0.43 -7.59 14.08
CA SER A 157 0.50 -8.34 15.34
C SER A 157 0.57 -7.38 16.55
N ARG A 158 0.21 -7.84 17.75
CA ARG A 158 0.29 -7.00 18.96
C ARG A 158 1.68 -6.42 19.14
N HIS A 159 2.70 -7.27 19.03
CA HIS A 159 4.11 -6.92 18.90
C HIS A 159 4.53 -7.42 17.52
N HIS A 160 4.71 -6.53 16.58
CA HIS A 160 4.94 -6.91 15.18
C HIS A 160 6.43 -6.95 14.87
N CYS A 161 7.10 -5.83 15.10
CA CYS A 161 8.53 -5.70 14.90
C CYS A 161 9.12 -4.70 15.90
N GLU A 162 10.44 -4.67 15.97
CA GLU A 162 11.18 -3.67 16.74
C GLU A 162 12.32 -3.09 15.94
N VAL A 163 12.64 -1.84 16.21
CA VAL A 163 13.82 -1.17 15.69
C VAL A 163 14.80 -0.95 16.82
N LEU A 164 16.01 -1.45 16.65
CA LEU A 164 17.10 -1.29 17.61
C LEU A 164 18.15 -0.34 17.05
N TYR A 165 18.69 0.54 17.89
CA TYR A 165 19.88 1.31 17.58
C TYR A 165 21.09 0.71 18.29
N LYS A 166 22.02 0.16 17.53
CA LYS A 166 23.20 -0.54 18.03
C LYS A 166 24.41 -0.21 17.18
N ASP A 167 25.54 0.08 17.82
CA ASP A 167 26.84 0.30 17.18
C ASP A 167 26.82 1.31 16.02
N GLY A 168 25.98 2.37 16.13
CA GLY A 168 25.90 3.43 15.13
C GLY A 168 24.94 3.17 13.96
N HIS A 169 24.24 2.05 13.93
CA HIS A 169 23.28 1.69 12.89
C HIS A 169 21.93 1.23 13.49
N TYR A 170 20.91 1.16 12.63
CA TYR A 170 19.59 0.67 12.99
C TYR A 170 19.41 -0.75 12.50
N GLU A 171 18.85 -1.60 13.34
CA GLU A 171 18.46 -2.97 13.02
C GLU A 171 16.95 -3.09 13.14
N LEU A 172 16.28 -3.68 12.12
CA LEU A 172 14.86 -4.02 12.15
C LEU A 172 14.72 -5.52 12.41
N HIS A 173 13.97 -5.88 13.44
CA HIS A 173 13.72 -7.26 13.82
C HIS A 173 12.23 -7.57 13.80
N ASP A 174 11.81 -8.56 13.02
CA ASP A 174 10.46 -9.13 13.11
C ASP A 174 10.31 -9.94 14.38
N LEU A 175 9.22 -9.75 15.12
CA LEU A 175 8.96 -10.42 16.38
C LEU A 175 8.04 -11.65 16.22
N GLY A 176 8.13 -12.33 15.10
CA GLY A 176 7.27 -13.47 14.75
C GLY A 176 5.87 -12.99 14.37
N SER A 177 5.80 -11.91 13.60
CA SER A 177 4.54 -11.36 13.15
C SER A 177 3.81 -12.32 12.21
N THR A 178 2.47 -12.23 12.18
CA THR A 178 1.64 -13.12 11.35
C THR A 178 1.86 -12.89 9.85
N ASN A 179 2.11 -11.65 9.45
CA ASN A 179 2.22 -11.25 8.05
C ASN A 179 3.64 -10.87 7.62
N GLY A 180 4.61 -10.94 8.51
CA GLY A 180 6.00 -10.57 8.25
C GLY A 180 6.25 -9.07 8.28
N THR A 181 7.53 -8.70 8.44
CA THR A 181 8.04 -7.32 8.40
C THR A 181 8.96 -7.19 7.20
N TYR A 182 8.71 -6.20 6.35
CA TYR A 182 9.46 -5.98 5.13
C TYR A 182 10.06 -4.57 5.15
N LEU A 183 11.34 -4.46 4.85
CA LEU A 183 12.06 -3.20 4.68
C LEU A 183 12.38 -3.03 3.19
N ASP A 184 11.89 -1.93 2.59
CA ASP A 184 12.09 -1.62 1.15
C ASP A 184 11.67 -2.75 0.20
N GLY A 185 10.73 -3.60 0.64
CA GLY A 185 10.18 -4.70 -0.15
C GLY A 185 10.95 -6.03 -0.04
N VAL A 186 11.90 -6.13 0.90
CA VAL A 186 12.67 -7.35 1.21
C VAL A 186 12.30 -7.86 2.59
#